data_5821dfab30f59a8aba943847e28e4f3f
#
_entry.id   5821dfab30f59a8aba943847e28e4f3f
#
_cell.length_a   1.000
_cell.length_b   1.000
_cell.length_c   1.000
_cell.angle_alpha   90.00
_cell.angle_beta   90.00
_cell.angle_gamma   90.00
#
_symmetry.space_group_name_H-M   'P 1'
#
loop_
_entity.id
_entity.type
_entity.pdbx_description
1 polymer ?
#
loop_
_entity_poly.entity_id
_entity_poly.type
_entity_poly.pdbx_seq_one_letter_code
_entity_poly.pdbx_strand_id
1 'polypeptide(L)'
;MPEIVVNINDQDYAIVCDPGEENHLKGLSSRIDGKVRELTKRFGKIGETRLMVMASLIISDEIHELNKKIKDDLTKINLLEKSILEKEAKINDHENNEKDYLKDKNNDLDDLLSQLTSLT
;
A
#
# COMPACT_ATOMS: atom_id res chain seq x y z
N MET A 1 21.24 28.61 2.68
CA MET A 1 20.84 27.27 2.28
C MET A 1 22.07 26.39 2.09
N PRO A 2 22.07 25.18 2.63
CA PRO A 2 23.20 24.29 2.43
C PRO A 2 23.35 23.90 0.97
N GLU A 3 24.58 23.68 0.58
CA GLU A 3 24.95 23.24 -0.76
C GLU A 3 25.62 21.89 -0.67
N ILE A 4 25.23 20.96 -1.54
CA ILE A 4 25.84 19.64 -1.63
C ILE A 4 26.39 19.42 -3.03
N VAL A 5 27.39 18.55 -3.14
CA VAL A 5 27.91 18.10 -4.42
C VAL A 5 27.44 16.66 -4.64
N VAL A 6 26.81 16.42 -5.76
CA VAL A 6 26.39 15.08 -6.19
C VAL A 6 27.16 14.67 -7.43
N ASN A 7 27.52 13.41 -7.49
CA ASN A 7 28.24 12.85 -8.65
C ASN A 7 27.28 12.00 -9.46
N ILE A 8 27.11 12.36 -10.73
CA ILE A 8 26.28 11.61 -11.67
C ILE A 8 27.09 11.37 -12.93
N ASN A 9 27.29 10.12 -13.26
CA ASN A 9 28.06 9.69 -14.42
C ASN A 9 29.48 10.31 -14.48
N ASP A 10 30.17 10.30 -13.32
CA ASP A 10 31.51 10.83 -13.11
C ASP A 10 31.63 12.36 -13.24
N GLN A 11 30.50 13.07 -13.18
CA GLN A 11 30.47 14.54 -13.16
C GLN A 11 29.87 15.05 -11.86
N ASP A 12 30.49 16.07 -11.31
CA ASP A 12 30.07 16.70 -10.07
C ASP A 12 29.12 17.87 -10.34
N TYR A 13 28.03 17.90 -9.58
CA TYR A 13 27.02 18.95 -9.64
C TYR A 13 26.79 19.53 -8.25
N ALA A 14 26.94 20.84 -8.12
CA ALA A 14 26.61 21.55 -6.88
C ALA A 14 25.11 21.86 -6.88
N ILE A 15 24.43 21.41 -5.83
CA ILE A 15 22.97 21.56 -5.69
C ILE A 15 22.69 22.21 -4.34
N VAL A 16 21.79 23.17 -4.35
CA VAL A 16 21.29 23.82 -3.14
C VAL A 16 20.06 23.04 -2.64
N CYS A 17 20.01 22.79 -1.35
CA CYS A 17 18.91 22.06 -0.73
C CYS A 17 18.45 22.72 0.58
N ASP A 18 17.33 22.27 1.08
CA ASP A 18 16.84 22.68 2.39
C ASP A 18 17.67 22.04 3.51
N PRO A 19 17.80 22.71 4.68
CA PRO A 19 18.51 22.12 5.81
C PRO A 19 17.89 20.78 6.23
N GLY A 20 18.75 19.78 6.38
CA GLY A 20 18.31 18.43 6.77
C GLY A 20 18.02 17.48 5.60
N GLU A 21 17.99 17.99 4.36
CA GLU A 21 17.70 17.21 3.16
C GLU A 21 18.95 16.66 2.47
N GLU A 22 20.15 16.97 2.96
CA GLU A 22 21.42 16.64 2.29
C GLU A 22 21.58 15.14 2.02
N ASN A 23 21.37 14.31 3.03
CA ASN A 23 21.50 12.85 2.89
C ASN A 23 20.43 12.25 1.99
N HIS A 24 19.23 12.79 2.06
CA HIS A 24 18.13 12.38 1.20
C HIS A 24 18.45 12.64 -0.28
N LEU A 25 18.93 13.83 -0.60
CA LEU A 25 19.30 14.20 -1.97
C LEU A 25 20.50 13.39 -2.48
N LYS A 26 21.46 13.07 -1.63
CA LYS A 26 22.56 12.18 -1.98
C LYS A 26 22.07 10.77 -2.36
N GLY A 27 21.10 10.24 -1.62
CA GLY A 27 20.46 8.97 -1.95
C GLY A 27 19.72 9.01 -3.27
N LEU A 28 18.97 10.07 -3.52
CA LEU A 28 18.27 10.26 -4.80
C LEU A 28 19.23 10.39 -5.97
N SER A 29 20.32 11.15 -5.81
CA SER A 29 21.32 11.31 -6.85
C SER A 29 22.01 9.99 -7.20
N SER A 30 22.22 9.13 -6.22
CA SER A 30 22.76 7.79 -6.43
C SER A 30 21.87 6.93 -7.35
N ARG A 31 20.56 7.04 -7.19
CA ARG A 31 19.59 6.36 -8.06
C ARG A 31 19.65 6.89 -9.50
N ILE A 32 19.72 8.20 -9.65
CA ILE A 32 19.87 8.86 -10.96
C ILE A 32 21.18 8.41 -11.62
N ASP A 33 22.27 8.41 -10.86
CA ASP A 33 23.58 7.94 -11.34
C ASP A 33 23.50 6.51 -11.88
N GLY A 34 22.85 5.62 -11.14
CA GLY A 34 22.63 4.25 -11.56
C GLY A 34 21.89 4.14 -12.89
N LYS A 35 20.83 4.93 -13.07
CA LYS A 35 20.05 4.95 -14.32
C LYS A 35 20.87 5.50 -15.48
N VAL A 36 21.60 6.58 -15.27
CA VAL A 36 22.45 7.18 -16.32
C VAL A 36 23.57 6.23 -16.74
N ARG A 37 24.21 5.54 -15.79
CA ARG A 37 25.25 4.54 -16.08
C ARG A 37 24.71 3.36 -16.87
N GLU A 38 23.53 2.89 -16.53
CA GLU A 38 22.84 1.82 -17.25
C GLU A 38 22.56 2.21 -18.70
N LEU A 39 22.06 3.43 -18.91
CA LEU A 39 21.83 3.98 -20.24
C LEU A 39 23.12 4.16 -21.04
N THR A 40 24.19 4.59 -20.38
CA THR A 40 25.52 4.73 -21.01
C THR A 40 26.04 3.38 -21.50
N LYS A 41 25.80 2.31 -20.75
CA LYS A 41 26.15 0.95 -21.16
C LYS A 41 25.40 0.49 -22.41
N ARG A 42 24.11 0.84 -22.49
CA ARG A 42 23.24 0.41 -23.59
C ARG A 42 23.44 1.21 -24.88
N PHE A 43 23.58 2.52 -24.74
CA PHE A 43 23.55 3.46 -25.88
C PHE A 43 24.87 4.15 -26.13
N GLY A 44 25.88 3.96 -25.26
CA GLY A 44 27.16 4.63 -25.38
C GLY A 44 27.10 6.11 -25.00
N LYS A 45 28.12 6.85 -25.44
CA LYS A 45 28.25 8.28 -25.17
C LYS A 45 27.44 9.09 -26.17
N ILE A 46 26.17 9.30 -25.90
CA ILE A 46 25.24 10.03 -26.76
C ILE A 46 25.05 11.51 -26.36
N GLY A 47 25.83 11.97 -25.38
CA GLY A 47 25.70 13.33 -24.83
C GLY A 47 25.02 13.31 -23.48
N GLU A 48 25.54 14.14 -22.58
CA GLU A 48 25.14 14.15 -21.18
C GLU A 48 23.70 14.63 -20.98
N THR A 49 23.34 15.71 -21.68
CA THR A 49 21.96 16.22 -21.61
C THR A 49 20.94 15.21 -22.12
N ARG A 50 21.28 14.51 -23.20
CA ARG A 50 20.40 13.48 -23.76
C ARG A 50 20.23 12.30 -22.82
N LEU A 51 21.33 11.85 -22.18
CA LEU A 51 21.28 10.81 -21.16
C LEU A 51 20.42 11.21 -19.97
N MET A 52 20.53 12.46 -19.52
CA MET A 52 19.72 12.99 -18.41
C MET A 52 18.24 13.03 -18.78
N VAL A 53 17.90 13.45 -20.00
CA VAL A 53 16.52 13.46 -20.48
C VAL A 53 15.96 12.03 -20.51
N MET A 54 16.71 11.09 -21.03
CA MET A 54 16.29 9.69 -21.09
C MET A 54 16.11 9.09 -19.70
N ALA A 55 17.04 9.35 -18.79
CA ALA A 55 16.94 8.90 -17.41
C ALA A 55 15.71 9.49 -16.72
N SER A 56 15.44 10.78 -16.94
CA SER A 56 14.27 11.46 -16.38
C SER A 56 12.96 10.86 -16.89
N LEU A 57 12.89 10.52 -18.17
CA LEU A 57 11.72 9.88 -18.77
C LEU A 57 11.49 8.48 -18.20
N ILE A 58 12.55 7.70 -18.03
CA ILE A 58 12.46 6.36 -17.43
C ILE A 58 11.98 6.44 -15.99
N ILE A 59 12.52 7.35 -15.19
CA ILE A 59 12.13 7.54 -13.80
C ILE A 59 10.67 7.99 -13.72
N SER A 60 10.25 8.92 -14.56
CA SER A 60 8.86 9.37 -14.63
C SER A 60 7.91 8.23 -14.99
N ASP A 61 8.31 7.36 -15.91
CA ASP A 61 7.52 6.19 -16.27
C ASP A 61 7.41 5.20 -15.11
N GLU A 62 8.51 4.95 -14.39
CA GLU A 62 8.50 4.13 -13.19
C GLU A 62 7.54 4.68 -12.11
N ILE A 63 7.56 5.99 -11.90
CA ILE A 63 6.63 6.66 -10.98
C ILE A 63 5.19 6.47 -11.43
N HIS A 64 4.92 6.63 -12.73
CA HIS A 64 3.59 6.43 -13.30
C HIS A 64 3.08 5.00 -13.05
N GLU A 65 3.92 4.00 -13.32
CA GLU A 65 3.58 2.59 -13.09
C GLU A 65 3.35 2.28 -11.61
N LEU A 66 4.18 2.83 -10.71
CA LEU A 66 4.01 2.67 -9.28
C LEU A 66 2.71 3.31 -8.78
N ASN A 67 2.36 4.50 -9.26
CA ASN A 67 1.11 5.16 -8.92
C ASN A 67 -0.10 4.37 -9.40
N LYS A 68 -0.02 3.79 -10.59
CA LYS A 68 -1.05 2.90 -11.12
C LYS A 68 -1.23 1.67 -10.23
N LYS A 69 -0.14 1.05 -9.81
CA LYS A 69 -0.15 -0.09 -8.90
C LYS A 69 -0.77 0.25 -7.55
N ILE A 70 -0.41 1.41 -6.98
CA ILE A 70 -0.99 1.91 -5.73
C ILE A 70 -2.50 2.06 -5.87
N LYS A 71 -2.96 2.64 -6.96
CA LYS A 71 -4.39 2.81 -7.23
C LYS A 71 -5.12 1.48 -7.32
N ASP A 72 -4.54 0.51 -8.03
CA ASP A 72 -5.10 -0.84 -8.14
C ASP A 72 -5.13 -1.56 -6.79
N ASP A 73 -4.07 -1.43 -6.00
CA ASP A 73 -3.98 -2.03 -4.66
C ASP A 73 -5.01 -1.41 -3.70
N LEU A 74 -5.22 -0.08 -3.75
CA LEU A 74 -6.25 0.60 -2.97
C LEU A 74 -7.65 0.11 -3.34
N THR A 75 -7.91 -0.11 -4.61
CA THR A 75 -9.18 -0.68 -5.07
C THR A 75 -9.38 -2.09 -4.50
N LYS A 76 -8.35 -2.93 -4.52
CA LYS A 76 -8.38 -4.27 -3.93
C LYS A 76 -8.62 -4.24 -2.43
N ILE A 77 -7.95 -3.33 -1.73
CA ILE A 77 -8.12 -3.14 -0.28
C ILE A 77 -9.57 -2.76 0.03
N ASN A 78 -10.14 -1.81 -0.71
CA ASN A 78 -11.54 -1.41 -0.53
C ASN A 78 -12.51 -2.57 -0.76
N LEU A 79 -12.28 -3.39 -1.77
CA LEU A 79 -13.10 -4.58 -2.06
C LEU A 79 -12.97 -5.62 -0.95
N LEU A 80 -11.76 -5.84 -0.43
CA LEU A 80 -11.52 -6.77 0.67
C LEU A 80 -12.18 -6.29 1.96
N GLU A 81 -12.10 -5.01 2.27
CA GLU A 81 -12.76 -4.41 3.44
C GLU A 81 -14.28 -4.59 3.37
N LYS A 82 -14.88 -4.36 2.20
CA LYS A 82 -16.30 -4.61 1.97
C LYS A 82 -16.66 -6.07 2.21
N SER A 83 -15.85 -6.99 1.67
CA SER A 83 -16.04 -8.42 1.83
C SER A 83 -15.97 -8.84 3.31
N ILE A 84 -15.03 -8.27 4.07
CA ILE A 84 -14.88 -8.53 5.51
C ILE A 84 -16.12 -8.04 6.26
N LEU A 85 -16.59 -6.82 5.98
CA LEU A 85 -17.79 -6.27 6.61
C LEU A 85 -19.03 -7.12 6.33
N GLU A 86 -19.20 -7.60 5.10
CA GLU A 86 -20.31 -8.48 4.73
C GLU A 86 -20.26 -9.82 5.47
N LYS A 87 -19.06 -10.40 5.61
CA LYS A 87 -18.87 -11.65 6.36
C LYS A 87 -19.10 -11.46 7.84
N GLU A 88 -18.64 -10.36 8.42
CA GLU A 88 -18.91 -10.03 9.84
C GLU A 88 -20.41 -9.88 10.10
N ALA A 89 -21.14 -9.21 9.20
CA ALA A 89 -22.58 -9.07 9.31
C ALA A 89 -23.28 -10.43 9.27
N LYS A 90 -22.87 -11.34 8.38
CA LYS A 90 -23.40 -12.70 8.30
C LYS A 90 -23.10 -13.51 9.56
N ILE A 91 -21.91 -13.39 10.12
CA ILE A 91 -21.53 -14.05 11.37
C ILE A 91 -22.41 -13.56 12.51
N ASN A 92 -22.59 -12.24 12.62
CA ASN A 92 -23.45 -11.64 13.65
C ASN A 92 -24.92 -12.12 13.53
N ASP A 93 -25.46 -12.17 12.32
CA ASP A 93 -26.81 -12.67 12.07
C ASP A 93 -26.93 -14.13 12.47
N HIS A 94 -25.95 -14.96 12.12
CA HIS A 94 -25.92 -16.36 12.48
C HIS A 94 -25.88 -16.54 14.01
N GLU A 95 -25.03 -15.81 14.70
CA GLU A 95 -24.92 -15.83 16.16
C GLU A 95 -26.25 -15.41 16.82
N ASN A 96 -26.85 -14.35 16.32
CA ASN A 96 -28.15 -13.87 16.84
C ASN A 96 -29.25 -14.90 16.62
N ASN A 97 -29.30 -15.53 15.47
CA ASN A 97 -30.26 -16.60 15.17
C ASN A 97 -30.08 -17.81 16.09
N GLU A 98 -28.83 -18.20 16.36
CA GLU A 98 -28.53 -19.28 17.31
C GLU A 98 -28.96 -18.94 18.73
N LYS A 99 -28.70 -17.70 19.17
CA LYS A 99 -29.12 -17.23 20.48
C LYS A 99 -30.64 -17.25 20.63
N ASP A 100 -31.38 -16.77 19.63
CA ASP A 100 -32.81 -16.78 19.60
C ASP A 100 -33.35 -18.20 19.62
N TYR A 101 -32.79 -19.11 18.87
CA TYR A 101 -33.16 -20.53 18.84
C TYR A 101 -32.98 -21.18 20.22
N LEU A 102 -31.81 -20.96 20.85
CA LEU A 102 -31.52 -21.49 22.19
C LEU A 102 -32.49 -20.92 23.25
N LYS A 103 -32.82 -19.64 23.15
CA LYS A 103 -33.75 -18.99 24.05
C LYS A 103 -35.16 -19.60 23.94
N ASP A 104 -35.64 -19.82 22.72
CA ASP A 104 -36.95 -20.45 22.47
C ASP A 104 -36.98 -21.89 23.03
N LYS A 105 -35.91 -22.65 22.85
CA LYS A 105 -35.78 -24.01 23.40
C LYS A 105 -35.79 -24.02 24.93
N ASN A 106 -35.11 -23.07 25.55
CA ASN A 106 -35.13 -22.94 27.00
C ASN A 106 -36.52 -22.60 27.53
N ASN A 107 -37.26 -21.74 26.84
CA ASN A 107 -38.64 -21.40 27.19
C ASN A 107 -39.56 -22.63 27.06
N ASP A 108 -39.42 -23.44 26.02
CA ASP A 108 -40.15 -24.69 25.83
C ASP A 108 -39.88 -25.68 26.97
N LEU A 109 -38.61 -25.82 27.38
CA LEU A 109 -38.24 -26.65 28.52
C LEU A 109 -38.85 -26.19 29.85
N ASP A 110 -38.82 -24.89 30.07
CA ASP A 110 -39.41 -24.28 31.25
C ASP A 110 -40.96 -24.54 31.32
N ASP A 111 -41.64 -24.42 30.20
CA ASP A 111 -43.07 -24.70 30.07
C ASP A 111 -43.38 -26.18 30.38
N LEU A 112 -42.55 -27.09 29.85
CA LEU A 112 -42.69 -28.52 30.13
C LEU A 112 -42.49 -28.84 31.61
N LEU A 113 -41.48 -28.25 32.24
CA LEU A 113 -41.22 -28.39 33.65
C LEU A 113 -42.35 -27.88 34.49
N SER A 114 -42.93 -26.74 34.11
CA SER A 114 -44.13 -26.18 34.78
C SER A 114 -45.34 -27.10 34.69
N GLN A 115 -45.56 -27.71 33.53
CA GLN A 115 -46.64 -28.70 33.33
C GLN A 115 -46.46 -29.94 34.20
N LEU A 116 -45.21 -30.45 34.25
CA LEU A 116 -44.88 -31.62 35.10
C LEU A 116 -45.05 -31.33 36.57
N THR A 117 -44.72 -30.13 37.01
CA THR A 117 -44.89 -29.71 38.39
C THR A 117 -46.37 -29.57 38.76
N SER A 118 -47.21 -29.15 37.83
CA SER A 118 -48.64 -29.00 38.07
C SER A 118 -49.40 -30.35 38.13
N LEU A 119 -48.79 -31.43 37.56
CA LEU A 119 -49.35 -32.77 37.61
C LEU A 119 -49.08 -33.52 38.91
N THR A 120 -48.17 -33.02 39.70
CA THR A 120 -47.82 -33.58 41.01
C THR A 120 -48.50 -32.80 42.12
#